data_57bbb7b0a050397bdad504143cb30ca4
#
_entry.id   57bbb7b0a050397bdad504143cb30ca4
#
_cell.length_a   1.000
_cell.length_b   1.000
_cell.length_c   1.000
_cell.angle_alpha   90.00
_cell.angle_beta   90.00
_cell.angle_gamma   90.00
#
_symmetry.space_group_name_H-M   'P 1'
#
loop_
_entity.id
_entity.type
_entity.pdbx_description
1 polymer ?
#
loop_
_entity_poly.entity_id
_entity_poly.type
_entity_poly.pdbx_seq_one_letter_code
_entity_poly.pdbx_strand_id
1 'polypeptide(L)'
;MVERGTGKAVVRLAKHFLSLSPVFEVFSTQIYSQALLSNLAFGGARYIATGRGFSTTRVSFAILYSRFAGPSIYMGMRNLLILLYASLALWIPHLIYFWFSVLSLCIAPFVFNPHQFSVADFIIDYREFLRWMSRGNSRTKASSWYGYCRLSRTMITGYKKKKLGHPSEKLSGDVPRAGWRAVLFSEVIWPLVSAAVFVIAYMFVKSFPDESGNQPPSPLIRITLVAIGPIVWNATVLIALFFVSLLLGPIFSKWQKFGSYMAAFAHGSALVGIVGFFEFFVSSPSHLCSCICAQWRSCQWFLELWDASHAVLGVIAIVAIQRAIQKILIAVFLTREFKHDETNRAWWTGQWYGRGLGHSAISQPAREFVVKVVEMSLWSSDFLLAHILLVILAVPLFIPWFDRIHSTMLCEPSLPAWVCHH
;
A
#
# COMPACT_ATOMS: atom_id res chain seq x y z
N MET A 1 8.72 31.08 -26.95
CA MET A 1 8.19 31.23 -28.32
C MET A 1 8.73 32.50 -28.98
N VAL A 2 8.63 33.64 -28.33
CA VAL A 2 8.98 34.96 -28.91
C VAL A 2 10.46 35.08 -29.33
N GLU A 3 11.41 34.57 -28.54
CA GLU A 3 12.83 34.75 -28.77
C GLU A 3 13.49 33.72 -29.72
N ARG A 4 12.96 32.51 -29.83
CA ARG A 4 13.62 31.38 -30.52
C ARG A 4 12.83 30.77 -31.67
N GLY A 5 11.65 31.33 -31.98
CA GLY A 5 10.75 30.82 -33.01
C GLY A 5 9.92 29.59 -32.56
N THR A 6 8.76 29.45 -33.15
CA THR A 6 7.76 28.42 -32.79
C THR A 6 8.26 26.99 -33.00
N GLY A 7 8.99 26.70 -34.08
CA GLY A 7 9.52 25.36 -34.36
C GLY A 7 10.48 24.87 -33.28
N LYS A 8 11.42 25.72 -32.86
CA LYS A 8 12.37 25.36 -31.77
C LYS A 8 11.64 25.18 -30.42
N ALA A 9 10.59 25.94 -30.17
CA ALA A 9 9.77 25.82 -28.97
C ALA A 9 9.02 24.46 -28.93
N VAL A 10 8.43 24.04 -30.06
CA VAL A 10 7.76 22.75 -30.19
C VAL A 10 8.74 21.59 -29.99
N VAL A 11 9.92 21.63 -30.62
CA VAL A 11 10.94 20.59 -30.43
C VAL A 11 11.40 20.53 -28.97
N ARG A 12 11.56 21.65 -28.30
CA ARG A 12 11.93 21.68 -26.88
C ARG A 12 10.83 21.11 -25.98
N LEU A 13 9.58 21.45 -26.27
CA LEU A 13 8.42 20.91 -25.56
C LEU A 13 8.33 19.38 -25.76
N ALA A 14 8.50 18.89 -26.99
CA ALA A 14 8.52 17.49 -27.31
C ALA A 14 9.65 16.73 -26.53
N LYS A 15 10.85 17.31 -26.51
CA LYS A 15 11.96 16.76 -25.70
C LYS A 15 11.63 16.71 -24.21
N HIS A 16 10.99 17.74 -23.67
CA HIS A 16 10.60 17.79 -22.26
C HIS A 16 9.57 16.70 -21.91
N PHE A 17 8.60 16.44 -22.79
CA PHE A 17 7.66 15.33 -22.60
C PHE A 17 8.33 13.96 -22.79
N LEU A 18 9.18 13.82 -23.79
CA LEU A 18 9.89 12.56 -24.06
C LEU A 18 10.88 12.19 -22.93
N SER A 19 11.46 13.17 -22.25
CA SER A 19 12.33 12.93 -21.08
C SER A 19 11.57 12.57 -19.80
N LEU A 20 10.23 12.45 -19.86
CA LEU A 20 9.35 12.21 -18.71
C LEU A 20 9.50 13.23 -17.57
N SER A 21 10.09 14.41 -17.84
CA SER A 21 10.24 15.48 -16.84
C SER A 21 8.92 15.84 -16.14
N PRO A 22 7.75 15.98 -16.83
CA PRO A 22 6.50 16.27 -16.15
C PRO A 22 6.08 15.18 -15.15
N VAL A 23 6.37 13.90 -15.44
CA VAL A 23 6.12 12.78 -14.52
C VAL A 23 6.95 12.94 -13.26
N PHE A 24 8.22 13.31 -13.43
CA PHE A 24 9.13 13.53 -12.30
C PHE A 24 8.73 14.76 -11.47
N GLU A 25 8.28 15.83 -12.11
CA GLU A 25 7.83 17.05 -11.43
C GLU A 25 6.60 16.82 -10.57
N VAL A 26 5.59 16.11 -11.09
CA VAL A 26 4.39 15.74 -10.31
C VAL A 26 4.78 14.89 -9.10
N PHE A 27 5.64 13.89 -9.31
CA PHE A 27 6.12 13.02 -8.24
C PHE A 27 6.91 13.78 -7.17
N SER A 28 7.90 14.60 -7.56
CA SER A 28 8.73 15.35 -6.62
C SER A 28 7.93 16.39 -5.84
N THR A 29 6.99 17.08 -6.49
CA THR A 29 6.07 18.01 -5.83
C THR A 29 5.24 17.30 -4.75
N GLN A 30 4.75 16.10 -5.01
CA GLN A 30 4.04 15.30 -4.01
C GLN A 30 4.92 14.95 -2.82
N ILE A 31 6.18 14.56 -3.05
CA ILE A 31 7.12 14.28 -1.95
C ILE A 31 7.38 15.52 -1.08
N TYR A 32 7.53 16.69 -1.69
CA TYR A 32 7.66 17.95 -0.94
C TYR A 32 6.40 18.31 -0.17
N SER A 33 5.22 18.15 -0.79
CA SER A 33 3.93 18.38 -0.14
C SER A 33 3.75 17.48 1.09
N GLN A 34 4.11 16.20 0.98
CA GLN A 34 4.04 15.26 2.09
C GLN A 34 5.02 15.63 3.22
N ALA A 35 6.23 16.07 2.88
CA ALA A 35 7.19 16.55 3.88
C ALA A 35 6.67 17.78 4.62
N LEU A 36 6.07 18.73 3.90
CA LEU A 36 5.45 19.93 4.47
C LEU A 36 4.28 19.60 5.39
N LEU A 37 3.37 18.72 4.94
CA LEU A 37 2.25 18.25 5.76
C LEU A 37 2.72 17.56 7.04
N SER A 38 3.76 16.75 6.95
CA SER A 38 4.36 16.08 8.12
C SER A 38 4.92 17.11 9.10
N ASN A 39 5.57 18.17 8.63
CA ASN A 39 6.08 19.24 9.45
C ASN A 39 4.96 20.02 10.14
N LEU A 40 3.90 20.36 9.43
CA LEU A 40 2.74 21.08 9.97
C LEU A 40 1.97 20.24 11.01
N ALA A 41 1.78 18.94 10.71
CA ALA A 41 0.99 18.06 11.59
C ALA A 41 1.76 17.61 12.84
N PHE A 42 3.05 17.29 12.71
CA PHE A 42 3.84 16.63 13.77
C PHE A 42 5.04 17.45 14.27
N GLY A 43 5.28 18.63 13.72
CA GLY A 43 6.40 19.50 14.12
C GLY A 43 7.77 19.00 13.66
N GLY A 44 7.83 18.12 12.63
CA GLY A 44 9.08 17.62 12.07
C GLY A 44 8.89 17.06 10.68
N ALA A 45 9.68 17.54 9.71
CA ALA A 45 9.65 17.06 8.34
C ALA A 45 10.53 15.84 8.17
N ARG A 46 10.01 14.79 7.52
CA ARG A 46 10.81 13.67 7.06
C ARG A 46 11.10 13.86 5.58
N TYR A 47 12.26 14.40 5.29
CA TYR A 47 12.70 14.62 3.91
C TYR A 47 13.13 13.30 3.27
N ILE A 48 12.59 13.02 2.09
CA ILE A 48 13.00 11.90 1.24
C ILE A 48 13.70 12.50 0.02
N ALA A 49 14.99 12.19 -0.14
CA ALA A 49 15.77 12.70 -1.26
C ALA A 49 15.23 12.17 -2.60
N THR A 50 14.82 13.07 -3.46
CA THR A 50 14.37 12.82 -4.84
C THR A 50 15.28 13.49 -5.88
N GLY A 51 16.49 13.93 -5.47
CA GLY A 51 17.43 14.57 -6.37
C GLY A 51 18.08 13.58 -7.36
N ARG A 52 19.01 14.09 -8.19
CA ARG A 52 19.69 13.33 -9.26
C ARG A 52 20.28 11.98 -8.81
N GLY A 53 20.74 11.85 -7.58
CA GLY A 53 21.22 10.59 -7.01
C GLY A 53 20.17 9.48 -6.88
N PHE A 54 18.90 9.80 -7.03
CA PHE A 54 17.81 8.82 -7.03
C PHE A 54 17.80 7.96 -8.30
N SER A 55 18.11 8.55 -9.45
CA SER A 55 18.11 7.87 -10.76
C SER A 55 19.50 7.46 -11.27
N THR A 56 20.54 7.60 -10.47
CA THR A 56 21.92 7.25 -10.88
C THR A 56 22.33 5.82 -10.49
N THR A 57 21.71 5.25 -9.48
CA THR A 57 22.00 3.90 -9.00
C THR A 57 20.75 3.07 -8.96
N ARG A 58 20.84 1.84 -9.49
CA ARG A 58 19.74 0.90 -9.42
C ARG A 58 19.41 0.56 -7.96
N VAL A 59 18.14 0.55 -7.66
CA VAL A 59 17.59 0.21 -6.33
C VAL A 59 16.54 -0.88 -6.50
N SER A 60 16.51 -1.88 -5.62
CA SER A 60 15.52 -2.95 -5.72
C SER A 60 14.10 -2.45 -5.47
N PHE A 61 13.12 -3.13 -6.06
CA PHE A 61 11.68 -2.82 -5.92
C PHE A 61 11.26 -2.67 -4.44
N ALA A 62 11.69 -3.58 -3.57
CA ALA A 62 11.34 -3.54 -2.14
C ALA A 62 11.81 -2.26 -1.45
N ILE A 63 13.00 -1.76 -1.79
CA ILE A 63 13.54 -0.52 -1.24
C ILE A 63 12.77 0.69 -1.77
N LEU A 64 12.48 0.73 -3.07
CA LEU A 64 11.67 1.81 -3.67
C LEU A 64 10.26 1.84 -3.08
N TYR A 65 9.61 0.68 -2.99
CA TYR A 65 8.30 0.57 -2.36
C TYR A 65 8.33 1.06 -0.91
N SER A 66 9.28 0.58 -0.11
CA SER A 66 9.39 0.99 1.30
C SER A 66 9.64 2.50 1.47
N ARG A 67 10.30 3.12 0.52
CA ARG A 67 10.62 4.56 0.54
C ARG A 67 9.44 5.43 0.13
N PHE A 68 8.72 5.02 -0.91
CA PHE A 68 7.72 5.86 -1.59
C PHE A 68 6.28 5.41 -1.42
N ALA A 69 6.00 4.24 -0.78
CA ALA A 69 4.64 3.78 -0.56
C ALA A 69 3.78 4.82 0.19
N GLY A 70 4.22 5.26 1.36
CA GLY A 70 3.52 6.28 2.15
C GLY A 70 3.42 7.64 1.46
N PRO A 71 4.56 8.21 1.01
CA PRO A 71 4.58 9.57 0.46
C PRO A 71 3.87 9.73 -0.89
N SER A 72 3.83 8.72 -1.75
CA SER A 72 3.34 8.84 -3.11
C SER A 72 2.36 7.72 -3.52
N ILE A 73 2.76 6.45 -3.41
CA ILE A 73 2.04 5.32 -4.01
C ILE A 73 0.63 5.17 -3.44
N TYR A 74 0.47 5.20 -2.11
CA TYR A 74 -0.87 5.05 -1.49
C TYR A 74 -1.82 6.18 -1.89
N MET A 75 -1.31 7.41 -2.02
CA MET A 75 -2.11 8.53 -2.49
C MET A 75 -2.46 8.37 -3.97
N GLY A 76 -1.49 7.97 -4.79
CA GLY A 76 -1.70 7.68 -6.20
C GLY A 76 -2.78 6.60 -6.41
N MET A 77 -2.67 5.47 -5.70
CA MET A 77 -3.64 4.37 -5.82
C MET A 77 -5.04 4.73 -5.33
N ARG A 78 -5.14 5.52 -4.25
CA ARG A 78 -6.45 6.04 -3.81
C ARG A 78 -7.08 6.95 -4.86
N ASN A 79 -6.29 7.88 -5.40
CA ASN A 79 -6.77 8.80 -6.43
C ASN A 79 -7.06 8.06 -7.74
N LEU A 80 -6.36 6.95 -8.04
CA LEU A 80 -6.64 6.07 -9.18
C LEU A 80 -8.06 5.48 -9.09
N LEU A 81 -8.46 4.99 -7.92
CA LEU A 81 -9.82 4.47 -7.72
C LEU A 81 -10.88 5.57 -7.92
N ILE A 82 -10.65 6.77 -7.37
CA ILE A 82 -11.56 7.91 -7.53
C ILE A 82 -11.67 8.31 -9.01
N LEU A 83 -10.54 8.34 -9.71
CA LEU A 83 -10.48 8.70 -11.13
C LEU A 83 -11.12 7.62 -12.01
N LEU A 84 -10.95 6.35 -11.64
CA LEU A 84 -11.62 5.24 -12.31
C LEU A 84 -13.14 5.37 -12.17
N TYR A 85 -13.65 5.65 -10.99
CA TYR A 85 -15.06 5.95 -10.77
C TYR A 85 -15.51 7.13 -11.63
N ALA A 86 -14.80 8.25 -11.59
CA ALA A 86 -15.15 9.44 -12.38
C ALA A 86 -15.13 9.17 -13.89
N SER A 87 -14.20 8.36 -14.38
CA SER A 87 -14.07 8.01 -15.79
C SER A 87 -15.22 7.10 -16.25
N LEU A 88 -15.67 6.20 -15.40
CA LEU A 88 -16.80 5.31 -15.69
C LEU A 88 -18.16 6.04 -15.60
N ALA A 89 -18.30 6.93 -14.62
CA ALA A 89 -19.56 7.63 -14.36
C ALA A 89 -19.78 8.86 -15.25
N LEU A 90 -18.71 9.57 -15.66
CA LEU A 90 -18.80 10.93 -16.21
C LEU A 90 -18.06 11.06 -17.54
N TRP A 91 -17.77 10.20 -18.31
CA TRP A 91 -17.12 10.32 -19.63
C TRP A 91 -16.66 11.75 -20.01
N ILE A 92 -15.65 12.29 -19.32
CA ILE A 92 -15.13 13.65 -19.55
C ILE A 92 -13.72 13.55 -20.15
N PRO A 93 -13.46 14.06 -21.39
CA PRO A 93 -12.13 13.96 -22.02
C PRO A 93 -10.99 14.60 -21.21
N HIS A 94 -11.29 15.64 -20.45
CA HIS A 94 -10.29 16.35 -19.64
C HIS A 94 -9.73 15.53 -18.46
N LEU A 95 -10.34 14.41 -18.11
CA LEU A 95 -9.82 13.49 -17.10
C LEU A 95 -8.43 12.93 -17.46
N ILE A 96 -8.00 13.02 -18.72
CA ILE A 96 -6.67 12.56 -19.14
C ILE A 96 -5.52 13.24 -18.35
N TYR A 97 -5.69 14.51 -17.97
CA TYR A 97 -4.70 15.22 -17.15
C TYR A 97 -4.59 14.64 -15.75
N PHE A 98 -5.72 14.26 -15.16
CA PHE A 98 -5.74 13.60 -13.86
C PHE A 98 -5.17 12.18 -13.94
N TRP A 99 -5.45 11.44 -15.01
CA TRP A 99 -4.85 10.13 -15.28
C TRP A 99 -3.33 10.22 -15.33
N PHE A 100 -2.80 11.20 -16.06
CA PHE A 100 -1.36 11.44 -16.12
C PHE A 100 -0.77 11.71 -14.71
N SER A 101 -1.40 12.57 -13.93
CA SER A 101 -0.93 12.91 -12.59
C SER A 101 -0.98 11.71 -11.64
N VAL A 102 -2.07 10.95 -11.67
CA VAL A 102 -2.26 9.78 -10.80
C VAL A 102 -1.28 8.66 -11.15
N LEU A 103 -1.11 8.37 -12.45
CA LEU A 103 -0.12 7.40 -12.90
C LEU A 103 1.30 7.82 -12.52
N SER A 104 1.62 9.12 -12.64
CA SER A 104 2.91 9.65 -12.18
C SER A 104 3.17 9.34 -10.71
N LEU A 105 2.19 9.51 -9.83
CA LEU A 105 2.33 9.20 -8.40
C LEU A 105 2.56 7.70 -8.13
N CYS A 106 1.95 6.83 -8.92
CA CYS A 106 2.06 5.38 -8.74
C CYS A 106 3.38 4.80 -9.26
N ILE A 107 3.82 5.22 -10.45
CA ILE A 107 4.89 4.54 -11.20
C ILE A 107 6.21 5.30 -11.25
N ALA A 108 6.24 6.61 -11.01
CA ALA A 108 7.45 7.41 -11.15
C ALA A 108 8.67 6.84 -10.40
N PRO A 109 8.56 6.36 -9.14
CA PRO A 109 9.71 5.79 -8.43
C PRO A 109 10.38 4.65 -9.19
N PHE A 110 9.61 3.90 -9.97
CA PHE A 110 10.09 2.74 -10.72
C PHE A 110 10.55 3.12 -12.13
N VAL A 111 9.84 4.03 -12.79
CA VAL A 111 10.20 4.51 -14.13
C VAL A 111 11.56 5.22 -14.13
N PHE A 112 11.91 5.92 -13.06
CA PHE A 112 13.22 6.57 -12.94
C PHE A 112 14.30 5.67 -12.30
N ASN A 113 14.03 4.38 -12.12
CA ASN A 113 15.02 3.43 -11.63
C ASN A 113 15.79 2.80 -12.82
N PRO A 114 17.13 2.91 -12.88
CA PRO A 114 17.91 2.32 -13.96
C PRO A 114 17.69 0.79 -14.07
N HIS A 115 17.66 0.27 -15.29
CA HIS A 115 17.47 -1.17 -15.57
C HIS A 115 16.22 -1.79 -14.93
N GLN A 116 15.19 -0.99 -14.67
CA GLN A 116 13.93 -1.47 -14.05
C GLN A 116 13.24 -2.53 -14.92
N PHE A 117 13.37 -2.44 -16.22
CA PHE A 117 12.71 -3.31 -17.21
C PHE A 117 13.61 -4.38 -17.80
N SER A 118 14.75 -4.67 -17.16
CA SER A 118 15.56 -5.86 -17.43
C SER A 118 14.88 -7.08 -16.79
N VAL A 119 14.63 -8.13 -17.59
CA VAL A 119 13.95 -9.36 -17.11
C VAL A 119 14.72 -10.04 -15.98
N ALA A 120 16.04 -10.13 -16.10
CA ALA A 120 16.87 -10.74 -15.08
C ALA A 120 16.78 -10.00 -13.74
N ASP A 121 16.89 -8.69 -13.79
CA ASP A 121 16.82 -7.82 -12.62
C ASP A 121 15.42 -7.82 -12.00
N PHE A 122 14.36 -7.87 -12.82
CA PHE A 122 12.99 -7.96 -12.33
C PHE A 122 12.74 -9.25 -11.51
N ILE A 123 13.28 -10.38 -11.97
CA ILE A 123 13.19 -11.65 -11.24
C ILE A 123 13.92 -11.56 -9.89
N ILE A 124 15.11 -10.93 -9.87
CA ILE A 124 15.87 -10.71 -8.63
C ILE A 124 15.04 -9.82 -7.67
N ASP A 125 14.51 -8.71 -8.16
CA ASP A 125 13.69 -7.79 -7.39
C ASP A 125 12.45 -8.45 -6.81
N TYR A 126 11.78 -9.31 -7.58
CA TYR A 126 10.62 -10.05 -7.10
C TYR A 126 10.99 -11.01 -5.96
N ARG A 127 12.09 -11.74 -6.09
CA ARG A 127 12.61 -12.60 -5.01
C ARG A 127 12.98 -11.82 -3.76
N GLU A 128 13.62 -10.65 -3.93
CA GLU A 128 13.94 -9.76 -2.82
C GLU A 128 12.68 -9.20 -2.16
N PHE A 129 11.66 -8.83 -2.95
CA PHE A 129 10.38 -8.39 -2.45
C PHE A 129 9.69 -9.46 -1.61
N LEU A 130 9.61 -10.70 -2.07
CA LEU A 130 9.04 -11.79 -1.29
C LEU A 130 9.80 -12.04 0.02
N ARG A 131 11.13 -11.96 -0.01
CA ARG A 131 11.96 -12.04 1.21
C ARG A 131 11.69 -10.86 2.14
N TRP A 132 11.54 -9.67 1.60
CA TRP A 132 11.25 -8.46 2.36
C TRP A 132 9.89 -8.56 3.08
N MET A 133 8.86 -9.05 2.41
CA MET A 133 7.53 -9.27 2.98
C MET A 133 7.50 -10.38 4.04
N SER A 134 8.30 -11.44 3.88
CA SER A 134 8.30 -12.60 4.79
C SER A 134 9.23 -12.46 6.00
N ARG A 135 10.21 -11.55 5.98
CA ARG A 135 11.16 -11.39 7.09
C ARG A 135 10.54 -10.63 8.26
N GLY A 136 10.50 -11.26 9.43
CA GLY A 136 10.09 -10.62 10.69
C GLY A 136 11.23 -9.96 11.45
N ASN A 137 12.50 -10.29 11.17
CA ASN A 137 13.64 -9.74 11.86
C ASN A 137 14.34 -8.67 11.02
N SER A 138 14.08 -7.41 11.34
CA SER A 138 14.66 -6.28 10.65
C SER A 138 15.57 -5.48 11.57
N ARG A 139 16.83 -5.31 11.16
CA ARG A 139 17.75 -4.35 11.79
C ARG A 139 17.77 -3.02 11.03
N THR A 140 17.36 -3.02 9.78
CA THR A 140 17.37 -1.84 8.94
C THR A 140 16.00 -1.56 8.33
N LYS A 141 15.76 -0.33 7.96
CA LYS A 141 14.52 0.15 7.35
C LYS A 141 14.08 -0.64 6.10
N ALA A 142 15.05 -1.06 5.29
CA ALA A 142 14.80 -1.74 4.02
C ALA A 142 14.82 -3.27 4.14
N SER A 143 15.18 -3.83 5.28
CA SER A 143 15.42 -5.28 5.40
C SER A 143 14.17 -6.12 5.58
N SER A 144 13.04 -5.53 5.99
CA SER A 144 11.73 -6.21 6.05
C SER A 144 10.56 -5.23 6.08
N TRP A 145 9.38 -5.74 5.70
CA TRP A 145 8.12 -5.00 5.80
C TRP A 145 7.82 -4.59 7.25
N TYR A 146 8.10 -5.45 8.21
CA TYR A 146 7.92 -5.13 9.63
C TYR A 146 8.73 -3.89 10.03
N GLY A 147 10.01 -3.81 9.64
CA GLY A 147 10.83 -2.64 9.91
C GLY A 147 10.32 -1.38 9.21
N TYR A 148 9.85 -1.50 7.98
CA TYR A 148 9.19 -0.41 7.26
C TYR A 148 7.94 0.07 7.98
N CYS A 149 7.05 -0.83 8.38
CA CYS A 149 5.82 -0.50 9.08
C CYS A 149 6.11 0.20 10.43
N ARG A 150 7.08 -0.30 11.19
CA ARG A 150 7.55 0.32 12.42
C ARG A 150 8.06 1.75 12.19
N LEU A 151 8.93 1.94 11.21
CA LEU A 151 9.47 3.25 10.89
C LEU A 151 8.42 4.23 10.36
N SER A 152 7.42 3.76 9.65
CA SER A 152 6.32 4.63 9.19
C SER A 152 5.50 5.21 10.33
N ARG A 153 5.47 4.53 11.48
CA ARG A 153 4.73 4.95 12.69
C ARG A 153 5.55 5.77 13.69
N THR A 154 6.85 5.92 13.47
CA THR A 154 7.72 6.60 14.47
C THR A 154 7.32 8.02 14.79
N MET A 155 6.72 8.76 13.85
CA MET A 155 6.21 10.12 14.10
C MET A 155 5.06 10.14 15.12
N ILE A 156 4.24 9.10 15.12
CA ILE A 156 3.07 8.98 16.01
C ILE A 156 3.49 8.41 17.37
N THR A 157 4.25 7.31 17.36
CA THR A 157 4.58 6.53 18.56
C THR A 157 5.80 7.03 19.31
N GLY A 158 6.64 7.84 18.65
CA GLY A 158 7.95 8.23 19.11
C GLY A 158 8.99 7.11 18.99
N TYR A 159 10.25 7.48 19.05
CA TYR A 159 11.38 6.58 18.91
C TYR A 159 12.50 6.98 19.86
N LYS A 160 13.06 6.02 20.60
CA LYS A 160 14.25 6.22 21.46
C LYS A 160 15.37 5.30 21.01
N LYS A 161 16.37 5.86 20.36
CA LYS A 161 17.52 5.15 19.78
C LYS A 161 18.24 4.26 20.83
N LYS A 162 18.45 4.78 22.02
CA LYS A 162 19.16 4.07 23.11
C LYS A 162 18.40 2.86 23.66
N LYS A 163 17.06 2.81 23.52
CA LYS A 163 16.24 1.71 24.06
C LYS A 163 15.95 0.60 23.06
N LEU A 164 16.05 0.87 21.76
CA LEU A 164 15.83 -0.13 20.71
C LEU A 164 17.07 -0.94 20.36
N GLY A 165 18.26 -0.52 20.83
CA GLY A 165 19.48 -1.32 20.75
C GLY A 165 19.96 -1.69 19.35
N HIS A 166 19.42 -1.10 18.28
CA HIS A 166 19.81 -1.39 16.91
C HIS A 166 20.74 -0.31 16.34
N PRO A 167 22.07 -0.56 16.30
CA PRO A 167 23.04 0.44 15.85
C PRO A 167 22.94 0.77 14.35
N SER A 168 22.22 -0.04 13.57
CA SER A 168 22.08 0.11 12.12
C SER A 168 20.89 0.99 11.69
N GLU A 169 20.03 1.44 12.59
CA GLU A 169 18.95 2.37 12.24
C GLU A 169 19.49 3.79 12.14
N LYS A 170 19.50 4.32 10.92
CA LYS A 170 19.97 5.68 10.59
C LYS A 170 18.97 6.77 11.00
N LEU A 171 18.42 6.71 12.19
CA LEU A 171 17.74 7.85 12.78
C LEU A 171 18.75 8.65 13.58
N SER A 172 18.89 9.93 13.27
CA SER A 172 19.93 10.82 13.83
C SER A 172 19.75 11.16 15.31
N GLY A 173 18.71 10.63 15.99
CA GLY A 173 18.41 10.93 17.38
C GLY A 173 17.10 10.33 17.86
N ASP A 174 16.68 10.74 19.03
CA ASP A 174 15.37 10.42 19.59
C ASP A 174 14.28 11.20 18.83
N VAL A 175 13.21 10.52 18.43
CA VAL A 175 12.02 11.15 17.84
C VAL A 175 10.96 11.29 18.93
N PRO A 176 10.54 12.49 19.30
CA PRO A 176 9.50 12.67 20.30
C PRO A 176 8.16 12.10 19.79
N ARG A 177 7.33 11.64 20.70
CA ARG A 177 5.98 11.23 20.39
C ARG A 177 5.16 12.46 19.96
N ALA A 178 4.35 12.32 18.92
CA ALA A 178 3.42 13.36 18.49
C ALA A 178 2.45 13.76 19.62
N GLY A 179 2.07 15.04 19.66
CA GLY A 179 1.07 15.53 20.57
C GLY A 179 -0.29 14.86 20.34
N TRP A 180 -1.06 14.68 21.41
CA TRP A 180 -2.37 13.99 21.31
C TRP A 180 -3.34 14.66 20.32
N ARG A 181 -3.30 15.99 20.19
CA ARG A 181 -4.13 16.75 19.24
C ARG A 181 -3.81 16.42 17.79
N ALA A 182 -2.51 16.31 17.46
CA ALA A 182 -2.06 15.95 16.11
C ALA A 182 -2.47 14.49 15.78
N VAL A 183 -2.30 13.57 16.72
CA VAL A 183 -2.72 12.17 16.57
C VAL A 183 -4.23 12.07 16.40
N LEU A 184 -5.01 12.79 17.22
CA LEU A 184 -6.47 12.80 17.14
C LEU A 184 -6.92 13.30 15.75
N PHE A 185 -6.36 14.39 15.28
CA PHE A 185 -6.73 14.97 13.98
C PHE A 185 -6.33 14.05 12.82
N SER A 186 -5.06 13.61 12.76
CA SER A 186 -4.52 12.88 11.60
C SER A 186 -4.93 11.41 11.55
N GLU A 187 -5.10 10.77 12.72
CA GLU A 187 -5.31 9.32 12.79
C GLU A 187 -6.75 8.94 13.15
N VAL A 188 -7.56 9.88 13.65
CA VAL A 188 -8.95 9.61 14.03
C VAL A 188 -9.92 10.45 13.20
N ILE A 189 -9.88 11.78 13.33
CA ILE A 189 -10.89 12.66 12.72
C ILE A 189 -10.82 12.58 11.19
N TRP A 190 -9.64 12.82 10.61
CA TRP A 190 -9.49 12.84 9.16
C TRP A 190 -9.87 11.51 8.48
N PRO A 191 -9.42 10.34 8.95
CA PRO A 191 -9.86 9.07 8.40
C PRO A 191 -11.35 8.82 8.55
N LEU A 192 -11.96 9.17 9.68
CA LEU A 192 -13.41 9.04 9.88
C LEU A 192 -14.22 9.92 8.93
N VAL A 193 -13.82 11.20 8.77
CA VAL A 193 -14.48 12.11 7.84
C VAL A 193 -14.35 11.58 6.41
N SER A 194 -13.15 11.13 6.03
CA SER A 194 -12.93 10.54 4.70
C SER A 194 -13.79 9.30 4.47
N ALA A 195 -13.87 8.38 5.44
CA ALA A 195 -14.72 7.20 5.34
C ALA A 195 -16.21 7.58 5.25
N ALA A 196 -16.67 8.52 6.09
CA ALA A 196 -18.06 8.99 6.07
C ALA A 196 -18.44 9.60 4.71
N VAL A 197 -17.56 10.42 4.12
CA VAL A 197 -17.84 11.02 2.79
C VAL A 197 -18.03 9.94 1.72
N PHE A 198 -17.16 8.93 1.67
CA PHE A 198 -17.27 7.86 0.66
C PHE A 198 -18.46 6.93 0.91
N VAL A 199 -18.79 6.64 2.18
CA VAL A 199 -19.99 5.86 2.54
C VAL A 199 -21.24 6.61 2.13
N ILE A 200 -21.33 7.90 2.46
CA ILE A 200 -22.45 8.75 2.07
C ILE A 200 -22.59 8.78 0.55
N ALA A 201 -21.47 9.02 -0.18
CA ALA A 201 -21.48 9.00 -1.64
C ALA A 201 -22.01 7.67 -2.20
N TYR A 202 -21.55 6.53 -1.67
CA TYR A 202 -22.03 5.20 -2.06
C TYR A 202 -23.52 5.00 -1.79
N MET A 203 -24.03 5.51 -0.68
CA MET A 203 -25.45 5.41 -0.32
C MET A 203 -26.38 6.25 -1.21
N PHE A 204 -25.88 7.40 -1.69
CA PHE A 204 -26.66 8.29 -2.56
C PHE A 204 -26.71 7.83 -4.01
N VAL A 205 -25.76 7.04 -4.45
CA VAL A 205 -25.76 6.46 -5.80
C VAL A 205 -26.76 5.30 -5.82
N LYS A 206 -27.87 5.45 -6.54
CA LYS A 206 -28.91 4.42 -6.62
C LYS A 206 -28.41 3.25 -7.46
N SER A 207 -28.49 2.05 -6.88
CA SER A 207 -28.40 0.80 -7.66
C SER A 207 -29.70 0.59 -8.41
N PHE A 208 -29.63 0.10 -9.65
CA PHE A 208 -30.84 -0.34 -10.35
C PHE A 208 -31.41 -1.58 -9.64
N PRO A 209 -32.74 -1.68 -9.46
CA PRO A 209 -33.35 -2.87 -8.88
C PRO A 209 -33.13 -4.06 -9.83
N ASP A 210 -32.77 -5.21 -9.25
CA ASP A 210 -32.72 -6.48 -9.98
C ASP A 210 -34.07 -6.81 -10.60
N GLU A 211 -34.09 -7.25 -11.86
CA GLU A 211 -35.30 -7.71 -12.54
C GLU A 211 -36.01 -8.88 -11.82
N SER A 212 -35.30 -9.57 -10.92
CA SER A 212 -35.80 -10.71 -10.14
C SER A 212 -36.65 -10.32 -8.91
N GLY A 213 -36.81 -9.03 -8.61
CA GLY A 213 -37.63 -8.57 -7.48
C GLY A 213 -37.05 -8.86 -6.09
N ASN A 214 -35.92 -9.53 -5.99
CA ASN A 214 -35.21 -9.73 -4.74
C ASN A 214 -34.47 -8.43 -4.37
N GLN A 215 -34.88 -7.81 -3.27
CA GLN A 215 -34.13 -6.67 -2.74
C GLN A 215 -32.76 -7.14 -2.21
N PRO A 216 -31.65 -6.65 -2.77
CA PRO A 216 -30.33 -6.97 -2.23
C PRO A 216 -30.22 -6.44 -0.78
N PRO A 217 -29.40 -7.06 0.07
CA PRO A 217 -29.15 -6.56 1.43
C PRO A 217 -28.70 -5.10 1.36
N SER A 218 -29.08 -4.31 2.38
CA SER A 218 -28.84 -2.86 2.37
C SER A 218 -27.37 -2.56 2.01
N PRO A 219 -27.09 -1.60 1.12
CA PRO A 219 -25.72 -1.30 0.66
C PRO A 219 -24.75 -1.07 1.81
N LEU A 220 -25.23 -0.45 2.89
CA LEU A 220 -24.43 -0.19 4.10
C LEU A 220 -23.96 -1.49 4.76
N ILE A 221 -24.84 -2.48 4.88
CA ILE A 221 -24.47 -3.78 5.49
C ILE A 221 -23.39 -4.46 4.66
N ARG A 222 -23.50 -4.44 3.33
CA ARG A 222 -22.52 -5.05 2.43
C ARG A 222 -21.14 -4.44 2.59
N ILE A 223 -21.02 -3.11 2.46
CA ILE A 223 -19.72 -2.44 2.58
C ILE A 223 -19.12 -2.58 3.98
N THR A 224 -19.95 -2.55 5.02
CA THR A 224 -19.51 -2.71 6.41
C THR A 224 -19.00 -4.12 6.65
N LEU A 225 -19.72 -5.15 6.19
CA LEU A 225 -19.30 -6.55 6.33
C LEU A 225 -17.95 -6.80 5.64
N VAL A 226 -17.79 -6.31 4.42
CA VAL A 226 -16.54 -6.51 3.65
C VAL A 226 -15.39 -5.66 4.20
N ALA A 227 -15.67 -4.50 4.76
CA ALA A 227 -14.66 -3.66 5.39
C ALA A 227 -14.14 -4.24 6.72
N ILE A 228 -15.03 -4.76 7.54
CA ILE A 228 -14.70 -5.31 8.88
C ILE A 228 -14.31 -6.80 8.78
N GLY A 229 -14.91 -7.53 7.85
CA GLY A 229 -14.73 -8.98 7.71
C GLY A 229 -13.29 -9.46 7.74
N PRO A 230 -12.37 -8.91 6.94
CA PRO A 230 -10.95 -9.31 6.98
C PRO A 230 -10.29 -9.08 8.35
N ILE A 231 -10.68 -8.04 9.07
CA ILE A 231 -10.14 -7.75 10.42
C ILE A 231 -10.64 -8.81 11.41
N VAL A 232 -11.93 -9.11 11.38
CA VAL A 232 -12.54 -10.16 12.22
C VAL A 232 -11.97 -11.53 11.87
N TRP A 233 -11.79 -11.84 10.58
CA TRP A 233 -11.15 -13.05 10.12
C TRP A 233 -9.75 -13.21 10.70
N ASN A 234 -8.92 -12.17 10.61
CA ASN A 234 -7.58 -12.17 11.17
C ASN A 234 -7.58 -12.36 12.70
N ALA A 235 -8.53 -11.74 13.40
CA ALA A 235 -8.70 -11.93 14.84
C ALA A 235 -9.05 -13.39 15.16
N THR A 236 -10.01 -13.98 14.44
CA THR A 236 -10.42 -15.38 14.62
C THR A 236 -9.28 -16.36 14.36
N VAL A 237 -8.53 -16.14 13.26
CA VAL A 237 -7.36 -16.97 12.93
C VAL A 237 -6.29 -16.89 14.02
N LEU A 238 -5.98 -15.69 14.51
CA LEU A 238 -4.99 -15.53 15.59
C LEU A 238 -5.45 -16.19 16.88
N ILE A 239 -6.74 -16.14 17.23
CA ILE A 239 -7.29 -16.84 18.39
C ILE A 239 -7.18 -18.35 18.19
N ALA A 240 -7.56 -18.88 17.03
CA ALA A 240 -7.44 -20.31 16.72
C ALA A 240 -5.98 -20.79 16.80
N LEU A 241 -5.05 -20.05 16.19
CA LEU A 241 -3.62 -20.33 16.26
C LEU A 241 -3.06 -20.22 17.67
N PHE A 242 -3.60 -19.35 18.49
CA PHE A 242 -3.27 -19.27 19.90
C PHE A 242 -3.62 -20.58 20.62
N PHE A 243 -4.83 -21.11 20.45
CA PHE A 243 -5.22 -22.39 21.06
C PHE A 243 -4.41 -23.57 20.50
N VAL A 244 -4.16 -23.59 19.19
CA VAL A 244 -3.28 -24.62 18.58
C VAL A 244 -1.88 -24.54 19.17
N SER A 245 -1.32 -23.35 19.34
CA SER A 245 0.00 -23.16 19.96
C SER A 245 0.02 -23.57 21.44
N LEU A 246 -1.08 -23.35 22.14
CA LEU A 246 -1.25 -23.77 23.52
C LEU A 246 -1.20 -25.32 23.66
N LEU A 247 -1.88 -26.03 22.78
CA LEU A 247 -1.98 -27.48 22.80
C LEU A 247 -0.73 -28.17 22.25
N LEU A 248 -0.24 -27.69 21.11
CA LEU A 248 0.85 -28.33 20.36
C LEU A 248 2.23 -27.75 20.69
N GLY A 249 2.30 -26.53 21.20
CA GLY A 249 3.57 -25.87 21.54
C GLY A 249 4.48 -26.68 22.45
N PRO A 250 3.98 -27.28 23.55
CA PRO A 250 4.80 -28.13 24.43
C PRO A 250 5.35 -29.36 23.71
N ILE A 251 4.57 -29.96 22.79
CA ILE A 251 4.97 -31.16 22.03
C ILE A 251 6.03 -30.81 21.00
N PHE A 252 5.85 -29.71 20.28
CA PHE A 252 6.73 -29.26 19.21
C PHE A 252 7.76 -28.21 19.64
N SER A 253 7.92 -27.95 20.93
CA SER A 253 8.86 -26.94 21.45
C SER A 253 10.31 -27.15 20.99
N LYS A 254 10.72 -28.39 20.74
CA LYS A 254 12.04 -28.76 20.20
C LYS A 254 12.14 -28.56 18.67
N TRP A 255 11.03 -28.41 17.98
CA TRP A 255 11.02 -28.21 16.53
C TRP A 255 11.07 -26.73 16.19
N GLN A 256 12.25 -26.22 15.91
CA GLN A 256 12.51 -24.80 15.67
C GLN A 256 11.66 -24.17 14.54
N LYS A 257 11.21 -25.00 13.57
CA LYS A 257 10.41 -24.54 12.43
C LYS A 257 8.91 -24.41 12.75
N PHE A 258 8.41 -25.00 13.83
CA PHE A 258 6.98 -24.98 14.16
C PHE A 258 6.41 -23.56 14.20
N GLY A 259 7.05 -22.67 14.97
CA GLY A 259 6.60 -21.28 15.04
C GLY A 259 6.61 -20.55 13.71
N SER A 260 7.60 -20.83 12.86
CA SER A 260 7.68 -20.23 11.53
C SER A 260 6.54 -20.69 10.61
N TYR A 261 6.14 -21.96 10.68
CA TYR A 261 4.98 -22.45 9.94
C TYR A 261 3.67 -21.85 10.44
N MET A 262 3.50 -21.70 11.75
CA MET A 262 2.33 -21.03 12.32
C MET A 262 2.23 -19.56 11.88
N ALA A 263 3.35 -18.83 11.88
CA ALA A 263 3.41 -17.47 11.38
C ALA A 263 3.09 -17.40 9.86
N ALA A 264 3.65 -18.30 9.06
CA ALA A 264 3.36 -18.36 7.63
C ALA A 264 1.87 -18.67 7.36
N PHE A 265 1.27 -19.57 8.12
CA PHE A 265 -0.16 -19.87 8.04
C PHE A 265 -1.01 -18.64 8.40
N ALA A 266 -0.66 -17.91 9.46
CA ALA A 266 -1.34 -16.69 9.84
C ALA A 266 -1.33 -15.65 8.70
N HIS A 267 -0.18 -15.42 8.08
CA HIS A 267 -0.06 -14.47 6.98
C HIS A 267 -0.77 -14.95 5.71
N GLY A 268 -0.65 -16.25 5.37
CA GLY A 268 -1.37 -16.83 4.24
C GLY A 268 -2.88 -16.75 4.38
N SER A 269 -3.41 -17.03 5.58
CA SER A 269 -4.84 -16.90 5.86
C SER A 269 -5.34 -15.45 5.79
N ALA A 270 -4.52 -14.48 6.14
CA ALA A 270 -4.86 -13.06 6.00
C ALA A 270 -5.02 -12.66 4.53
N LEU A 271 -4.18 -13.20 3.63
CA LEU A 271 -4.32 -13.00 2.18
C LEU A 271 -5.61 -13.65 1.66
N VAL A 272 -5.87 -14.89 2.03
CA VAL A 272 -7.10 -15.60 1.64
C VAL A 272 -8.33 -14.84 2.15
N GLY A 273 -8.29 -14.35 3.38
CA GLY A 273 -9.38 -13.58 3.97
C GLY A 273 -9.70 -12.31 3.18
N ILE A 274 -8.70 -11.47 2.90
CA ILE A 274 -8.93 -10.21 2.17
C ILE A 274 -9.42 -10.47 0.74
N VAL A 275 -8.87 -11.46 0.04
CA VAL A 275 -9.30 -11.82 -1.32
C VAL A 275 -10.71 -12.38 -1.31
N GLY A 276 -11.03 -13.31 -0.39
CA GLY A 276 -12.35 -13.93 -0.29
C GLY A 276 -13.46 -12.92 0.05
N PHE A 277 -13.22 -11.97 0.95
CA PHE A 277 -14.20 -10.91 1.23
C PHE A 277 -14.37 -9.94 0.06
N PHE A 278 -13.29 -9.67 -0.68
CA PHE A 278 -13.37 -8.84 -1.88
C PHE A 278 -14.13 -9.56 -3.00
N GLU A 279 -13.87 -10.84 -3.21
CA GLU A 279 -14.60 -11.70 -4.14
C GLU A 279 -16.08 -11.77 -3.78
N PHE A 280 -16.39 -11.96 -2.48
CA PHE A 280 -17.78 -11.92 -1.99
C PHE A 280 -18.46 -10.58 -2.32
N PHE A 281 -17.75 -9.46 -2.23
CA PHE A 281 -18.30 -8.16 -2.60
C PHE A 281 -18.61 -8.07 -4.10
N VAL A 282 -17.72 -8.59 -4.93
CA VAL A 282 -17.84 -8.55 -6.40
C VAL A 282 -18.87 -9.58 -6.89
N SER A 283 -18.91 -10.78 -6.31
CA SER A 283 -19.77 -11.90 -6.74
C SER A 283 -21.19 -11.83 -6.20
N SER A 284 -21.44 -10.99 -5.20
CA SER A 284 -22.81 -10.77 -4.74
C SER A 284 -23.62 -10.21 -5.90
N PRO A 285 -24.88 -10.68 -6.18
CA PRO A 285 -25.53 -10.73 -7.47
C PRO A 285 -25.82 -9.37 -8.13
N SER A 286 -24.82 -8.62 -8.37
CA SER A 286 -24.78 -7.52 -9.30
C SER A 286 -23.83 -7.94 -10.41
N HIS A 287 -24.34 -8.39 -11.47
CA HIS A 287 -23.94 -8.46 -12.90
C HIS A 287 -22.46 -8.31 -13.34
N LEU A 288 -21.46 -8.11 -12.45
CA LEU A 288 -20.07 -7.95 -12.87
C LEU A 288 -19.50 -9.24 -13.48
N CYS A 289 -19.92 -10.41 -13.00
CA CYS A 289 -19.51 -11.70 -13.54
C CYS A 289 -20.26 -12.05 -14.84
N SER A 290 -21.48 -11.56 -15.00
CA SER A 290 -22.28 -11.71 -16.23
C SER A 290 -21.75 -10.85 -17.38
N CYS A 291 -21.15 -9.68 -17.08
CA CYS A 291 -20.60 -8.75 -18.07
C CYS A 291 -19.41 -9.32 -18.86
N ILE A 292 -18.62 -10.22 -18.25
CA ILE A 292 -17.48 -10.82 -18.96
C ILE A 292 -17.92 -11.89 -19.96
N CYS A 293 -19.12 -12.48 -19.78
CA CYS A 293 -19.63 -13.62 -20.58
C CYS A 293 -20.80 -13.33 -21.49
N ALA A 294 -21.49 -12.18 -21.41
CA ALA A 294 -22.71 -11.91 -22.16
C ALA A 294 -22.60 -10.76 -23.18
N GLN A 295 -22.38 -11.12 -24.36
CA GLN A 295 -22.97 -10.68 -25.63
C GLN A 295 -23.33 -9.21 -25.87
N TRP A 296 -22.59 -8.62 -26.77
CA TRP A 296 -22.73 -7.39 -27.55
C TRP A 296 -24.20 -6.96 -27.89
N ARG A 297 -24.81 -6.09 -27.07
CA ARG A 297 -25.97 -5.29 -27.47
C ARG A 297 -25.81 -3.85 -27.00
N SER A 298 -25.95 -2.94 -27.94
CA SER A 298 -25.54 -1.53 -27.87
C SER A 298 -26.20 -0.65 -26.78
N CYS A 299 -27.26 -1.11 -26.11
CA CYS A 299 -27.94 -0.35 -25.05
C CYS A 299 -27.52 -0.78 -23.62
N GLN A 300 -26.92 -1.95 -23.47
CA GLN A 300 -26.46 -2.49 -22.17
C GLN A 300 -25.18 -1.83 -21.66
N TRP A 301 -24.35 -1.27 -22.53
CA TRP A 301 -23.06 -0.67 -22.17
C TRP A 301 -23.14 0.43 -21.11
N PHE A 302 -24.17 1.28 -21.16
CA PHE A 302 -24.35 2.35 -20.18
C PHE A 302 -24.77 1.82 -18.80
N LEU A 303 -25.60 0.79 -18.76
CA LEU A 303 -25.99 0.14 -17.51
C LEU A 303 -24.82 -0.61 -16.88
N GLU A 304 -24.05 -1.33 -17.69
CA GLU A 304 -22.84 -2.04 -17.26
C GLU A 304 -21.74 -1.10 -16.73
N LEU A 305 -21.51 0.04 -17.41
CA LEU A 305 -20.57 1.07 -16.94
C LEU A 305 -21.04 1.72 -15.63
N TRP A 306 -22.34 1.92 -15.48
CA TRP A 306 -22.91 2.47 -14.25
C TRP A 306 -22.75 1.50 -13.08
N ASP A 307 -23.04 0.22 -13.27
CA ASP A 307 -22.86 -0.81 -12.26
C ASP A 307 -21.38 -0.98 -11.90
N ALA A 308 -20.49 -0.96 -12.87
CA ALA A 308 -19.05 -0.95 -12.64
C ALA A 308 -18.60 0.28 -11.86
N SER A 309 -19.12 1.47 -12.16
CA SER A 309 -18.79 2.69 -11.42
C SER A 309 -19.27 2.61 -9.97
N HIS A 310 -20.47 2.11 -9.73
CA HIS A 310 -21.03 1.90 -8.40
C HIS A 310 -20.19 0.89 -7.60
N ALA A 311 -19.76 -0.21 -8.22
CA ALA A 311 -18.86 -1.18 -7.60
C ALA A 311 -17.50 -0.54 -7.20
N VAL A 312 -16.91 0.28 -8.06
CA VAL A 312 -15.67 1.02 -7.76
C VAL A 312 -15.87 1.97 -6.58
N LEU A 313 -17.00 2.69 -6.52
CA LEU A 313 -17.33 3.56 -5.39
C LEU A 313 -17.47 2.76 -4.08
N GLY A 314 -18.07 1.58 -4.14
CA GLY A 314 -18.13 0.65 -3.02
C GLY A 314 -16.74 0.21 -2.55
N VAL A 315 -15.83 -0.11 -3.46
CA VAL A 315 -14.41 -0.43 -3.14
C VAL A 315 -13.73 0.74 -2.43
N ILE A 316 -13.93 1.97 -2.93
CA ILE A 316 -13.37 3.18 -2.29
C ILE A 316 -13.89 3.31 -0.86
N ALA A 317 -15.19 3.13 -0.64
CA ALA A 317 -15.80 3.19 0.69
C ALA A 317 -15.25 2.10 1.62
N ILE A 318 -15.12 0.85 1.15
CA ILE A 318 -14.53 -0.26 1.90
C ILE A 318 -13.10 0.06 2.32
N VAL A 319 -12.25 0.49 1.38
CA VAL A 319 -10.86 0.84 1.66
C VAL A 319 -10.77 2.01 2.65
N ALA A 320 -11.64 3.01 2.53
CA ALA A 320 -11.67 4.15 3.44
C ALA A 320 -12.06 3.72 4.87
N ILE A 321 -13.07 2.85 5.02
CA ILE A 321 -13.48 2.29 6.33
C ILE A 321 -12.33 1.46 6.92
N GLN A 322 -11.74 0.56 6.16
CA GLN A 322 -10.63 -0.28 6.63
C GLN A 322 -9.46 0.57 7.12
N ARG A 323 -9.07 1.59 6.35
CA ARG A 323 -7.99 2.51 6.74
C ARG A 323 -8.34 3.32 7.98
N ALA A 324 -9.58 3.78 8.11
CA ALA A 324 -10.03 4.49 9.31
C ALA A 324 -9.93 3.60 10.55
N ILE A 325 -10.46 2.37 10.50
CA ILE A 325 -10.39 1.40 11.60
C ILE A 325 -8.93 1.10 11.96
N GLN A 326 -8.08 0.79 10.97
CA GLN A 326 -6.68 0.46 11.18
C GLN A 326 -5.92 1.60 11.86
N LYS A 327 -6.10 2.83 11.39
CA LYS A 327 -5.45 4.02 11.96
C LYS A 327 -5.90 4.30 13.38
N ILE A 328 -7.20 4.24 13.64
CA ILE A 328 -7.78 4.46 14.96
C ILE A 328 -7.28 3.40 15.95
N LEU A 329 -7.32 2.12 15.57
CA LEU A 329 -6.84 1.04 16.43
C LEU A 329 -5.35 1.19 16.75
N ILE A 330 -4.52 1.54 15.76
CA ILE A 330 -3.09 1.82 16.01
C ILE A 330 -2.91 3.03 16.92
N ALA A 331 -3.62 4.13 16.68
CA ALA A 331 -3.51 5.33 17.50
C ALA A 331 -3.90 5.10 18.96
N VAL A 332 -4.94 4.28 19.19
CA VAL A 332 -5.45 3.97 20.54
C VAL A 332 -4.57 2.93 21.25
N PHE A 333 -4.25 1.83 20.57
CA PHE A 333 -3.62 0.68 21.21
C PHE A 333 -2.08 0.69 21.15
N LEU A 334 -1.48 1.26 20.10
CA LEU A 334 -0.03 1.35 19.95
C LEU A 334 0.49 2.69 20.51
N THR A 335 0.69 2.75 21.82
CA THR A 335 1.08 4.01 22.48
C THR A 335 2.56 4.36 22.34
N ARG A 336 3.46 3.35 22.30
CA ARG A 336 4.92 3.53 22.17
C ARG A 336 5.53 2.35 21.45
N GLU A 337 6.17 2.59 20.31
CA GLU A 337 6.78 1.55 19.47
C GLU A 337 7.84 0.72 20.22
N PHE A 338 8.75 1.37 20.94
CA PHE A 338 9.84 0.68 21.61
C PHE A 338 9.41 -0.24 22.76
N LYS A 339 8.20 -0.08 23.31
CA LYS A 339 7.67 -0.98 24.35
C LYS A 339 7.18 -2.31 23.78
N HIS A 340 6.82 -2.30 22.48
CA HIS A 340 6.17 -3.42 21.81
C HIS A 340 7.08 -4.11 20.79
N ASP A 341 8.28 -3.57 20.54
CA ASP A 341 9.16 -4.03 19.45
C ASP A 341 9.57 -5.50 19.63
N GLU A 342 9.98 -5.92 20.80
CA GLU A 342 10.44 -7.29 21.05
C GLU A 342 9.29 -8.30 20.87
N THR A 343 8.12 -7.99 21.40
CA THR A 343 6.95 -8.86 21.31
C THR A 343 6.43 -8.95 19.88
N ASN A 344 6.37 -7.82 19.19
CA ASN A 344 5.94 -7.78 17.79
C ASN A 344 6.92 -8.56 16.90
N ARG A 345 8.21 -8.41 17.11
CA ARG A 345 9.24 -9.15 16.40
C ARG A 345 9.16 -10.66 16.65
N ALA A 346 8.96 -11.07 17.90
CA ALA A 346 8.82 -12.48 18.27
C ALA A 346 7.58 -13.11 17.60
N TRP A 347 6.52 -12.34 17.46
CA TRP A 347 5.33 -12.79 16.73
C TRP A 347 5.60 -12.97 15.22
N TRP A 348 6.24 -11.97 14.57
CA TRP A 348 6.59 -12.03 13.14
C TRP A 348 7.55 -13.17 12.80
N THR A 349 8.50 -13.48 13.69
CA THR A 349 9.45 -14.59 13.49
C THR A 349 8.87 -15.96 13.86
N GLY A 350 7.68 -16.01 14.42
CA GLY A 350 7.04 -17.22 14.89
C GLY A 350 7.51 -17.69 16.28
N GLN A 351 8.49 -17.06 16.89
CA GLN A 351 8.99 -17.41 18.25
C GLN A 351 7.89 -17.33 19.30
N TRP A 352 6.90 -16.47 19.07
CA TRP A 352 5.76 -16.33 19.95
C TRP A 352 4.94 -17.63 20.08
N TYR A 353 4.75 -18.34 18.98
CA TYR A 353 3.99 -19.61 18.97
C TYR A 353 4.74 -20.78 19.61
N GLY A 354 6.08 -20.75 19.66
CA GLY A 354 6.92 -21.81 20.22
C GLY A 354 7.22 -21.68 21.72
N ARG A 355 6.83 -20.60 22.37
CA ARG A 355 7.19 -20.33 23.79
C ARG A 355 6.33 -21.09 24.83
N GLY A 356 5.28 -21.80 24.42
CA GLY A 356 4.42 -22.58 25.30
C GLY A 356 3.55 -21.75 26.27
N LEU A 357 2.83 -22.45 27.14
CA LEU A 357 1.81 -21.90 28.06
C LEU A 357 2.27 -20.78 28.97
N GLY A 358 3.53 -20.75 29.34
CA GLY A 358 4.01 -19.86 30.43
C GLY A 358 4.31 -18.44 30.00
N HIS A 359 4.46 -18.14 28.72
CA HIS A 359 5.17 -16.91 28.35
C HIS A 359 4.41 -15.95 27.45
N SER A 360 3.39 -16.35 26.70
CA SER A 360 3.05 -15.45 25.62
C SER A 360 1.62 -14.98 25.57
N ALA A 361 0.70 -15.80 25.92
CA ALA A 361 -0.66 -15.50 25.57
C ALA A 361 -1.49 -14.95 26.73
N ILE A 362 -1.30 -15.48 27.91
CA ILE A 362 -2.00 -15.03 29.12
C ILE A 362 -1.36 -13.76 29.68
N SER A 363 -0.05 -13.57 29.50
CA SER A 363 0.69 -12.41 29.98
C SER A 363 0.67 -11.20 29.04
N GLN A 364 0.21 -11.37 27.78
CA GLN A 364 0.14 -10.25 26.85
C GLN A 364 -1.12 -9.43 27.04
N PRO A 365 -1.00 -8.10 27.12
CA PRO A 365 -2.18 -7.25 27.17
C PRO A 365 -2.98 -7.35 25.88
N ALA A 366 -4.31 -7.29 26.00
CA ALA A 366 -5.25 -7.35 24.86
C ALA A 366 -4.92 -6.34 23.75
N ARG A 367 -4.34 -5.20 24.10
CA ARG A 367 -3.87 -4.19 23.15
C ARG A 367 -2.84 -4.73 22.13
N GLU A 368 -1.94 -5.62 22.57
CA GLU A 368 -0.93 -6.19 21.67
C GLU A 368 -1.55 -7.15 20.68
N PHE A 369 -2.58 -7.87 21.11
CA PHE A 369 -3.38 -8.72 20.21
C PHE A 369 -4.05 -7.88 19.12
N VAL A 370 -4.72 -6.79 19.49
CA VAL A 370 -5.38 -5.89 18.52
C VAL A 370 -4.38 -5.32 17.52
N VAL A 371 -3.20 -4.88 17.97
CA VAL A 371 -2.15 -4.38 17.09
C VAL A 371 -1.70 -5.44 16.10
N LYS A 372 -1.56 -6.69 16.52
CA LYS A 372 -1.18 -7.81 15.62
C LYS A 372 -2.25 -8.08 14.55
N VAL A 373 -3.53 -8.06 14.94
CA VAL A 373 -4.65 -8.21 13.99
C VAL A 373 -4.61 -7.12 12.93
N VAL A 374 -4.38 -5.87 13.34
CA VAL A 374 -4.31 -4.74 12.43
C VAL A 374 -3.07 -4.82 11.53
N GLU A 375 -1.93 -5.20 12.08
CA GLU A 375 -0.69 -5.37 11.31
C GLU A 375 -0.82 -6.47 10.26
N MET A 376 -1.53 -7.57 10.55
CA MET A 376 -1.85 -8.59 9.54
C MET A 376 -2.70 -8.04 8.40
N SER A 377 -3.71 -7.24 8.72
CA SER A 377 -4.55 -6.58 7.71
C SER A 377 -3.76 -5.61 6.84
N LEU A 378 -2.87 -4.83 7.44
CA LEU A 378 -1.98 -3.91 6.71
C LEU A 378 -1.01 -4.68 5.81
N TRP A 379 -0.43 -5.76 6.32
CA TRP A 379 0.50 -6.61 5.58
C TRP A 379 -0.17 -7.23 4.34
N SER A 380 -1.36 -7.79 4.49
CA SER A 380 -2.08 -8.39 3.36
C SER A 380 -2.49 -7.35 2.32
N SER A 381 -2.89 -6.15 2.75
CA SER A 381 -3.20 -5.04 1.84
C SER A 381 -1.97 -4.57 1.06
N ASP A 382 -0.82 -4.41 1.74
CA ASP A 382 0.43 -4.02 1.10
C ASP A 382 0.97 -5.10 0.16
N PHE A 383 0.80 -6.38 0.52
CA PHE A 383 1.18 -7.50 -0.33
C PHE A 383 0.42 -7.46 -1.66
N LEU A 384 -0.91 -7.31 -1.61
CA LEU A 384 -1.74 -7.22 -2.81
C LEU A 384 -1.43 -5.97 -3.64
N LEU A 385 -1.32 -4.81 -3.00
CA LEU A 385 -1.02 -3.55 -3.67
C LEU A 385 0.32 -3.61 -4.41
N ALA A 386 1.35 -4.12 -3.75
CA ALA A 386 2.67 -4.26 -4.36
C ALA A 386 2.67 -5.26 -5.53
N HIS A 387 1.89 -6.35 -5.44
CA HIS A 387 1.74 -7.29 -6.56
C HIS A 387 1.00 -6.65 -7.75
N ILE A 388 -0.03 -5.83 -7.51
CA ILE A 388 -0.68 -5.07 -8.59
C ILE A 388 0.34 -4.17 -9.29
N LEU A 389 1.18 -3.46 -8.55
CA LEU A 389 2.24 -2.64 -9.13
C LEU A 389 3.27 -3.46 -9.90
N LEU A 390 3.69 -4.61 -9.36
CA LEU A 390 4.62 -5.52 -10.04
C LEU A 390 4.03 -6.06 -11.35
N VAL A 391 2.75 -6.39 -11.38
CA VAL A 391 2.07 -6.81 -12.61
C VAL A 391 2.07 -5.68 -13.64
N ILE A 392 1.75 -4.46 -13.24
CA ILE A 392 1.79 -3.29 -14.13
C ILE A 392 3.22 -3.07 -14.67
N LEU A 393 4.23 -3.16 -13.82
CA LEU A 393 5.65 -3.02 -14.20
C LEU A 393 6.18 -4.20 -15.02
N ALA A 394 5.51 -5.36 -14.97
CA ALA A 394 5.88 -6.50 -15.79
C ALA A 394 5.41 -6.36 -17.26
N VAL A 395 4.39 -5.55 -17.53
CA VAL A 395 3.86 -5.38 -18.89
C VAL A 395 4.94 -4.95 -19.90
N PRO A 396 5.78 -3.92 -19.62
CA PRO A 396 6.84 -3.52 -20.53
C PRO A 396 7.93 -4.58 -20.79
N LEU A 397 8.07 -5.59 -19.89
CA LEU A 397 9.06 -6.67 -20.07
C LEU A 397 8.78 -7.56 -21.28
N PHE A 398 7.52 -7.61 -21.73
CA PHE A 398 7.13 -8.35 -22.94
C PHE A 398 7.57 -7.66 -24.23
N ILE A 399 8.10 -6.44 -24.15
CA ILE A 399 8.60 -5.67 -25.29
C ILE A 399 10.14 -5.73 -25.28
N PRO A 400 10.80 -6.55 -26.14
CA PRO A 400 12.22 -6.86 -26.02
C PRO A 400 13.17 -5.66 -26.10
N TRP A 401 12.74 -4.57 -26.76
CA TRP A 401 13.52 -3.36 -26.96
C TRP A 401 13.22 -2.25 -25.93
N PHE A 402 12.23 -2.44 -25.05
CA PHE A 402 11.79 -1.42 -24.10
C PHE A 402 12.88 -1.04 -23.09
N ASP A 403 13.60 -2.03 -22.55
CA ASP A 403 14.69 -1.77 -21.59
C ASP A 403 15.78 -0.89 -22.21
N ARG A 404 16.11 -1.13 -23.48
CA ARG A 404 17.09 -0.34 -24.21
C ARG A 404 16.64 1.11 -24.39
N ILE A 405 15.39 1.34 -24.78
CA ILE A 405 14.81 2.68 -24.91
C ILE A 405 14.77 3.37 -23.56
N HIS A 406 14.29 2.69 -22.54
CA HIS A 406 14.20 3.22 -21.19
C HIS A 406 15.58 3.63 -20.64
N SER A 407 16.59 2.78 -20.77
CA SER A 407 17.96 3.08 -20.38
C SER A 407 18.54 4.28 -21.14
N THR A 408 18.26 4.37 -22.45
CA THR A 408 18.69 5.52 -23.27
C THR A 408 18.00 6.82 -22.83
N MET A 409 16.74 6.77 -22.47
CA MET A 409 15.99 7.94 -21.97
C MET A 409 16.54 8.47 -20.65
N LEU A 410 16.96 7.58 -19.74
CA LEU A 410 17.55 7.96 -18.46
C LEU A 410 18.98 8.50 -18.61
N CYS A 411 19.72 8.02 -19.61
CA CYS A 411 21.11 8.40 -19.93
C CYS A 411 21.18 9.51 -20.98
N GLU A 412 20.33 10.54 -20.90
CA GLU A 412 20.36 11.66 -21.86
C GLU A 412 21.76 12.29 -21.96
N PRO A 413 22.24 12.72 -23.18
CA PRO A 413 23.60 13.20 -23.44
C PRO A 413 24.01 14.48 -22.69
N SER A 414 23.19 14.99 -21.81
CA SER A 414 23.56 16.07 -20.88
C SER A 414 24.27 15.58 -19.61
N LEU A 415 24.30 14.27 -19.35
CA LEU A 415 25.04 13.66 -18.24
C LEU A 415 26.41 13.15 -18.78
N PRO A 416 27.51 13.39 -18.06
CA PRO A 416 28.80 12.91 -18.48
C PRO A 416 28.81 11.37 -18.61
N ALA A 417 29.44 10.86 -19.67
CA ALA A 417 29.42 9.45 -20.10
C ALA A 417 29.81 8.43 -19.00
N TRP A 418 30.49 8.84 -17.95
CA TRP A 418 30.83 7.98 -16.81
C TRP A 418 29.65 7.60 -15.90
N VAL A 419 28.47 8.23 -16.05
CA VAL A 419 27.25 7.89 -15.29
C VAL A 419 26.52 6.70 -15.91
N CYS A 420 26.73 6.42 -17.20
CA CYS A 420 26.03 5.37 -17.95
C CYS A 420 26.79 4.03 -18.03
N HIS A 421 27.96 3.91 -17.43
CA HIS A 421 28.85 2.75 -17.55
C HIS A 421 29.08 1.97 -16.26
N HIS A 422 28.12 1.93 -15.36
CA HIS A 422 28.20 1.03 -14.18
C HIS A 422 26.97 0.19 -14.00
#